data_02f63620490718db5f81655b6b3819e9
#
_entry.id   02f63620490718db5f81655b6b3819e9
#
_cell.length_a   1.000
_cell.length_b   1.000
_cell.length_c   1.000
_cell.angle_alpha   90.00
_cell.angle_beta   90.00
_cell.angle_gamma   90.00
#
_symmetry.space_group_name_H-M   'P 1'
#
loop_
_entity.id
_entity.type
_entity.pdbx_description
1 polymer ?
#
loop_
_entity_poly.entity_id
_entity_poly.type
_entity_poly.pdbx_seq_one_letter_code
_entity_poly.pdbx_strand_id
1 'polypeptide(L)'
;MKDINNQKGLNSIWTYSLSRNLHPDSNALVDHLRTIHQEHTGFTEVCASFCRDETGRNSYEWLAELVPNNESLRVLDLACGSGPLLKILFDRNKNLNLKGVDMCPEELALAKTRLINSGVNLIESKAQKLTTIDDNSIDIVLCHWALTLMDPILPVLNEVRRVL
;
A
#
# COMPACT_ATOMS: atom_id res chain seq x y z
N MET A 1 9.92 -2.62 -35.09
CA MET A 1 10.08 -1.87 -33.82
C MET A 1 8.79 -1.12 -33.58
N LYS A 2 7.92 -1.59 -32.67
CA LYS A 2 6.70 -0.86 -32.30
C LYS A 2 7.11 0.27 -31.39
N ASP A 3 6.66 1.48 -31.68
CA ASP A 3 6.90 2.69 -30.88
C ASP A 3 6.54 2.49 -29.42
N ILE A 4 7.57 2.51 -28.56
CA ILE A 4 7.45 2.46 -27.08
C ILE A 4 6.96 3.83 -26.54
N ASN A 5 6.71 4.80 -27.40
CA ASN A 5 6.42 6.19 -27.05
C ASN A 5 4.93 6.53 -26.80
N ASN A 6 4.03 5.56 -26.70
CA ASN A 6 2.60 5.84 -26.49
C ASN A 6 2.06 5.31 -25.16
N GLN A 7 2.86 5.37 -24.09
CA GLN A 7 2.37 5.13 -22.73
C GLN A 7 1.94 6.46 -22.11
N LYS A 8 0.67 6.83 -22.32
CA LYS A 8 0.07 8.05 -21.77
C LYS A 8 0.16 8.16 -20.24
N GLY A 9 0.31 7.06 -19.52
CA GLY A 9 0.36 7.03 -18.04
C GLY A 9 1.71 7.39 -17.41
N LEU A 10 2.79 7.48 -18.19
CA LEU A 10 4.14 7.76 -17.65
C LEU A 10 4.58 9.22 -17.79
N ASN A 11 3.80 10.08 -18.44
CA ASN A 11 4.14 11.50 -18.62
C ASN A 11 3.47 12.35 -17.54
N SER A 12 4.18 12.56 -16.45
CA SER A 12 3.78 13.46 -15.36
C SER A 12 4.84 14.55 -15.13
N ILE A 13 4.49 15.55 -14.33
CA ILE A 13 5.46 16.57 -13.88
C ILE A 13 6.64 15.89 -13.17
N TRP A 14 6.37 14.81 -12.44
CA TRP A 14 7.41 14.04 -11.73
C TRP A 14 8.39 13.37 -12.71
N THR A 15 7.90 12.59 -13.68
CA THR A 15 8.75 11.95 -14.70
C THR A 15 9.48 12.95 -15.59
N TYR A 16 8.82 14.07 -15.91
CA TYR A 16 9.43 15.15 -16.68
C TYR A 16 10.62 15.80 -15.94
N SER A 17 10.45 16.07 -14.64
CA SER A 17 11.50 16.62 -13.80
C SER A 17 12.69 15.67 -13.68
N LEU A 18 12.44 14.37 -13.44
CA LEU A 18 13.50 13.36 -13.39
C LEU A 18 14.28 13.25 -14.71
N SER A 19 13.60 13.31 -15.85
CA SER A 19 14.26 13.23 -17.17
C SER A 19 15.24 14.40 -17.42
N ARG A 20 15.12 15.48 -16.64
CA ARG A 20 15.99 16.66 -16.68
C ARG A 20 16.95 16.76 -15.50
N ASN A 21 17.09 15.69 -14.71
CA ASN A 21 17.86 15.69 -13.46
C ASN A 21 17.41 16.77 -12.46
N LEU A 22 16.13 17.15 -12.49
CA LEU A 22 15.52 18.02 -11.51
C LEU A 22 14.89 17.14 -10.43
N HIS A 23 15.03 17.56 -9.16
CA HIS A 23 14.34 16.90 -8.05
C HIS A 23 12.88 17.40 -7.99
N PRO A 24 11.87 16.61 -8.33
CA PRO A 24 10.48 17.02 -8.23
C PRO A 24 10.06 17.12 -6.76
N ASP A 25 9.08 17.97 -6.47
CA ASP A 25 8.53 18.06 -5.13
C ASP A 25 7.66 16.84 -4.77
N SER A 26 7.40 16.68 -3.48
CA SER A 26 6.61 15.55 -2.95
C SER A 26 5.16 15.52 -3.48
N ASN A 27 4.59 16.68 -3.84
CA ASN A 27 3.23 16.73 -4.39
C ASN A 27 3.21 16.19 -5.81
N ALA A 28 4.22 16.52 -6.63
CA ALA A 28 4.35 15.96 -7.97
C ALA A 28 4.47 14.43 -7.96
N LEU A 29 5.17 13.85 -6.98
CA LEU A 29 5.23 12.41 -6.78
C LEU A 29 3.86 11.83 -6.40
N VAL A 30 3.17 12.44 -5.44
CA VAL A 30 1.83 12.01 -5.01
C VAL A 30 0.84 12.01 -6.18
N ASP A 31 0.82 13.09 -6.97
CA ASP A 31 -0.07 13.21 -8.12
C ASP A 31 0.25 12.18 -9.21
N HIS A 32 1.54 11.91 -9.43
CA HIS A 32 1.98 10.86 -10.35
C HIS A 32 1.49 9.47 -9.91
N LEU A 33 1.70 9.12 -8.63
CA LEU A 33 1.26 7.84 -8.08
C LEU A 33 -0.27 7.67 -8.14
N ARG A 34 -1.01 8.72 -7.78
CA ARG A 34 -2.47 8.71 -7.90
C ARG A 34 -2.93 8.44 -9.33
N THR A 35 -2.35 9.13 -10.30
CA THR A 35 -2.70 8.93 -11.71
C THR A 35 -2.48 7.48 -12.15
N ILE A 36 -1.32 6.89 -11.79
CA ILE A 36 -1.03 5.48 -12.10
C ILE A 36 -2.09 4.55 -11.50
N HIS A 37 -2.41 4.72 -10.22
CA HIS A 37 -3.35 3.85 -9.53
C HIS A 37 -4.81 4.06 -9.97
N GLN A 38 -5.17 5.26 -10.44
CA GLN A 38 -6.47 5.51 -11.07
C GLN A 38 -6.61 4.82 -12.42
N GLU A 39 -5.57 4.91 -13.26
CA GLU A 39 -5.58 4.29 -14.59
C GLU A 39 -5.37 2.76 -14.54
N HIS A 40 -4.67 2.27 -13.52
CA HIS A 40 -4.25 0.87 -13.39
C HIS A 40 -4.47 0.34 -11.95
N THR A 41 -5.72 0.41 -11.47
CA THR A 41 -6.10 -0.08 -10.14
C THR A 41 -5.72 -1.56 -9.97
N GLY A 42 -5.06 -1.91 -8.85
CA GLY A 42 -4.56 -3.27 -8.59
C GLY A 42 -3.25 -3.61 -9.31
N PHE A 43 -2.59 -2.66 -9.97
CA PHE A 43 -1.36 -2.90 -10.72
C PHE A 43 -0.24 -3.52 -9.87
N THR A 44 -0.04 -3.03 -8.64
CA THR A 44 0.97 -3.54 -7.72
C THR A 44 0.75 -5.03 -7.41
N GLU A 45 -0.50 -5.44 -7.23
CA GLU A 45 -0.85 -6.85 -7.01
C GLU A 45 -0.50 -7.72 -8.21
N VAL A 46 -0.81 -7.26 -9.41
CA VAL A 46 -0.47 -7.98 -10.65
C VAL A 46 1.05 -8.16 -10.73
N CYS A 47 1.84 -7.10 -10.50
CA CYS A 47 3.29 -7.18 -10.50
C CYS A 47 3.82 -8.16 -9.42
N ALA A 48 3.30 -8.08 -8.20
CA ALA A 48 3.70 -8.95 -7.10
C ALA A 48 3.38 -10.44 -7.37
N SER A 49 2.35 -10.74 -8.14
CA SER A 49 1.97 -12.11 -8.49
C SER A 49 3.03 -12.86 -9.31
N PHE A 50 3.88 -12.12 -10.03
CA PHE A 50 5.01 -12.66 -10.81
C PHE A 50 6.28 -12.83 -9.97
N CYS A 51 6.38 -12.17 -8.81
CA CYS A 51 7.52 -12.26 -7.92
C CYS A 51 7.30 -13.38 -6.90
N ARG A 52 7.89 -14.55 -7.14
CA ARG A 52 7.75 -15.72 -6.27
C ARG A 52 9.09 -16.21 -5.78
N ASP A 53 9.11 -16.71 -4.54
CA ASP A 53 10.25 -17.39 -3.96
C ASP A 53 10.35 -18.86 -4.46
N GLU A 54 11.38 -19.55 -4.01
CA GLU A 54 11.65 -20.99 -4.37
C GLU A 54 10.50 -21.91 -3.93
N THR A 55 9.68 -21.51 -2.97
CA THR A 55 8.51 -22.29 -2.52
C THR A 55 7.22 -21.93 -3.26
N GLY A 56 7.31 -20.99 -4.20
CA GLY A 56 6.18 -20.52 -5.00
C GLY A 56 5.34 -19.43 -4.33
N ARG A 57 5.73 -18.93 -3.14
CA ARG A 57 5.02 -17.83 -2.44
C ARG A 57 5.33 -16.50 -3.09
N ASN A 58 4.31 -15.65 -3.23
CA ASN A 58 4.52 -14.27 -3.60
C ASN A 58 4.92 -13.41 -2.38
N SER A 59 5.30 -12.16 -2.63
CA SER A 59 5.77 -11.24 -1.60
C SER A 59 4.71 -10.88 -0.54
N TYR A 60 3.41 -10.92 -0.88
CA TYR A 60 2.33 -10.73 0.09
C TYR A 60 2.19 -11.93 1.02
N GLU A 61 2.25 -13.14 0.48
CA GLU A 61 2.19 -14.39 1.25
C GLU A 61 3.37 -14.47 2.22
N TRP A 62 4.56 -14.14 1.74
CA TRP A 62 5.76 -14.10 2.57
C TRP A 62 5.65 -13.08 3.70
N LEU A 63 5.18 -11.85 3.42
CA LEU A 63 5.02 -10.81 4.42
C LEU A 63 3.94 -11.18 5.46
N ALA A 64 2.85 -11.80 5.02
CA ALA A 64 1.78 -12.26 5.90
C ALA A 64 2.25 -13.34 6.90
N GLU A 65 3.22 -14.17 6.54
CA GLU A 65 3.77 -15.21 7.42
C GLU A 65 4.54 -14.65 8.62
N LEU A 66 5.03 -13.41 8.54
CA LEU A 66 5.69 -12.74 9.66
C LEU A 66 4.70 -12.36 10.78
N VAL A 67 3.39 -12.34 10.51
CA VAL A 67 2.37 -12.07 11.52
C VAL A 67 2.03 -13.37 12.26
N PRO A 68 2.14 -13.42 13.61
CA PRO A 68 1.76 -14.60 14.39
C PRO A 68 0.31 -15.02 14.12
N ASN A 69 0.10 -16.33 13.94
CA ASN A 69 -1.20 -16.86 13.51
C ASN A 69 -2.13 -17.24 14.67
N ASN A 70 -1.63 -17.31 15.89
CA ASN A 70 -2.34 -17.79 17.08
C ASN A 70 -2.71 -16.67 18.06
N GLU A 71 -2.54 -15.42 17.67
CA GLU A 71 -2.78 -14.26 18.51
C GLU A 71 -3.87 -13.36 17.94
N SER A 72 -4.51 -12.59 18.82
CA SER A 72 -5.42 -11.51 18.46
C SER A 72 -4.64 -10.21 18.47
N LEU A 73 -4.09 -9.84 17.31
CA LEU A 73 -3.24 -8.67 17.13
C LEU A 73 -3.95 -7.58 16.32
N ARG A 74 -3.58 -6.32 16.61
CA ARG A 74 -4.02 -5.14 15.87
C ARG A 74 -2.97 -4.87 14.78
N VAL A 75 -3.33 -5.12 13.53
CA VAL A 75 -2.40 -5.04 12.39
C VAL A 75 -2.83 -3.94 11.44
N LEU A 76 -1.90 -3.06 11.09
CA LEU A 76 -2.06 -2.02 10.09
C LEU A 76 -1.29 -2.39 8.82
N ASP A 77 -1.98 -2.43 7.69
CA ASP A 77 -1.38 -2.47 6.36
C ASP A 77 -1.32 -1.03 5.81
N LEU A 78 -0.13 -0.47 5.76
CA LEU A 78 0.14 0.91 5.33
C LEU A 78 0.42 0.95 3.83
N ALA A 79 -0.36 1.72 3.08
CA ALA A 79 -0.47 1.69 1.62
C ALA A 79 -0.99 0.32 1.14
N CYS A 80 -2.17 -0.05 1.64
CA CYS A 80 -2.74 -1.39 1.44
C CYS A 80 -3.22 -1.65 0.01
N GLY A 81 -3.30 -0.64 -0.84
CA GLY A 81 -3.79 -0.75 -2.21
C GLY A 81 -5.15 -1.44 -2.28
N SER A 82 -5.29 -2.39 -3.21
CA SER A 82 -6.48 -3.21 -3.39
C SER A 82 -6.71 -4.28 -2.30
N GLY A 83 -5.92 -4.28 -1.22
CA GLY A 83 -6.09 -5.12 -0.03
C GLY A 83 -5.67 -6.59 -0.13
N PRO A 84 -4.71 -7.00 -0.99
CA PRO A 84 -4.33 -8.41 -1.11
C PRO A 84 -3.69 -8.95 0.17
N LEU A 85 -2.82 -8.18 0.83
CA LEU A 85 -2.21 -8.58 2.10
C LEU A 85 -3.25 -8.74 3.21
N LEU A 86 -4.17 -7.78 3.34
CA LEU A 86 -5.27 -7.84 4.30
C LEU A 86 -6.16 -9.08 4.09
N LYS A 87 -6.40 -9.46 2.83
CA LYS A 87 -7.18 -10.66 2.52
C LYS A 87 -6.47 -11.92 2.97
N ILE A 88 -5.18 -12.05 2.72
CA ILE A 88 -4.37 -13.19 3.15
C ILE A 88 -4.36 -13.27 4.69
N LEU A 89 -4.12 -12.16 5.38
CA LEU A 89 -4.12 -12.10 6.84
C LEU A 89 -5.47 -12.51 7.43
N PHE A 90 -6.57 -11.97 6.90
CA PHE A 90 -7.92 -12.32 7.32
C PHE A 90 -8.24 -13.79 7.10
N ASP A 91 -7.84 -14.38 5.98
CA ASP A 91 -8.08 -15.80 5.71
C ASP A 91 -7.28 -16.73 6.62
N ARG A 92 -6.07 -16.31 7.01
CA ARG A 92 -5.21 -17.05 7.93
C ARG A 92 -5.69 -16.99 9.39
N ASN A 93 -6.14 -15.82 9.84
CA ASN A 93 -6.59 -15.64 11.24
C ASN A 93 -7.72 -14.61 11.33
N LYS A 94 -8.93 -15.09 11.59
CA LYS A 94 -10.15 -14.26 11.72
C LYS A 94 -10.17 -13.41 13.00
N ASN A 95 -9.27 -13.66 13.95
CA ASN A 95 -9.19 -12.90 15.21
C ASN A 95 -8.30 -11.67 15.13
N LEU A 96 -7.61 -11.45 13.99
CA LEU A 96 -6.84 -10.24 13.78
C LEU A 96 -7.76 -9.02 13.65
N ASN A 97 -7.40 -7.94 14.34
CA ASN A 97 -8.02 -6.63 14.13
C ASN A 97 -7.25 -5.90 13.02
N LEU A 98 -7.78 -5.97 11.81
CA LEU A 98 -7.11 -5.48 10.62
C LEU A 98 -7.57 -4.07 10.23
N LYS A 99 -6.60 -3.19 9.99
CA LYS A 99 -6.80 -1.87 9.38
C LYS A 99 -5.95 -1.76 8.11
N GLY A 100 -6.51 -1.13 7.08
CA GLY A 100 -5.78 -0.77 5.86
C GLY A 100 -5.85 0.73 5.63
N VAL A 101 -4.73 1.33 5.28
CA VAL A 101 -4.66 2.74 4.89
C VAL A 101 -4.13 2.84 3.48
N ASP A 102 -4.81 3.59 2.64
CA ASP A 102 -4.31 3.98 1.32
C ASP A 102 -4.76 5.40 0.97
N MET A 103 -4.01 6.08 0.11
CA MET A 103 -4.35 7.42 -0.34
C MET A 103 -5.22 7.44 -1.61
N CYS A 104 -5.37 6.29 -2.27
CA CYS A 104 -6.08 6.14 -3.53
C CYS A 104 -7.48 5.56 -3.29
N PRO A 105 -8.56 6.33 -3.49
CA PRO A 105 -9.93 5.85 -3.26
C PRO A 105 -10.34 4.72 -4.21
N GLU A 106 -9.78 4.66 -5.42
CA GLU A 106 -10.05 3.60 -6.39
C GLU A 106 -9.50 2.25 -5.89
N GLU A 107 -8.29 2.24 -5.35
CA GLU A 107 -7.71 1.06 -4.72
C GLU A 107 -8.54 0.61 -3.51
N LEU A 108 -8.95 1.54 -2.65
CA LEU A 108 -9.81 1.24 -1.51
C LEU A 108 -11.20 0.72 -1.91
N ALA A 109 -11.75 1.18 -3.03
CA ALA A 109 -13.00 0.64 -3.57
C ALA A 109 -12.86 -0.84 -3.96
N LEU A 110 -11.73 -1.21 -4.59
CA LEU A 110 -11.42 -2.60 -4.91
C LEU A 110 -11.18 -3.42 -3.64
N ALA A 111 -10.44 -2.86 -2.67
CA ALA A 111 -10.22 -3.50 -1.36
C ALA A 111 -11.53 -3.77 -0.62
N LYS A 112 -12.49 -2.83 -0.62
CA LYS A 112 -13.83 -3.03 -0.03
C LYS A 112 -14.58 -4.20 -0.65
N THR A 113 -14.51 -4.34 -1.97
CA THR A 113 -15.12 -5.47 -2.68
C THR A 113 -14.47 -6.79 -2.29
N ARG A 114 -13.14 -6.83 -2.21
CA ARG A 114 -12.36 -8.01 -1.82
C ARG A 114 -12.61 -8.45 -0.39
N LEU A 115 -12.76 -7.49 0.51
CA LEU A 115 -12.86 -7.70 1.96
C LEU A 115 -14.31 -7.61 2.46
N ILE A 116 -15.27 -7.84 1.58
CA ILE A 116 -16.69 -7.82 1.95
C ILE A 116 -16.94 -8.80 3.10
N ASN A 117 -17.69 -8.36 4.13
CA ASN A 117 -17.99 -9.13 5.33
C ASN A 117 -16.77 -9.55 6.20
N SER A 118 -15.58 -8.98 5.98
CA SER A 118 -14.39 -9.29 6.79
C SER A 118 -14.30 -8.49 8.09
N GLY A 119 -14.99 -7.36 8.19
CA GLY A 119 -14.84 -6.42 9.31
C GLY A 119 -13.55 -5.59 9.27
N VAL A 120 -12.74 -5.70 8.21
CA VAL A 120 -11.52 -4.89 8.05
C VAL A 120 -11.87 -3.41 7.91
N ASN A 121 -11.20 -2.56 8.70
CA ASN A 121 -11.38 -1.12 8.64
C ASN A 121 -10.45 -0.52 7.58
N LEU A 122 -11.03 0.05 6.50
CA LEU A 122 -10.30 0.71 5.42
C LEU A 122 -10.41 2.22 5.54
N ILE A 123 -9.27 2.90 5.53
CA ILE A 123 -9.13 4.34 5.80
C ILE A 123 -8.45 5.01 4.60
N GLU A 124 -9.10 6.01 4.03
CA GLU A 124 -8.47 6.88 3.04
C GLU A 124 -7.63 7.93 3.75
N SER A 125 -6.31 7.82 3.64
CA SER A 125 -5.36 8.78 4.21
C SER A 125 -3.98 8.67 3.58
N LYS A 126 -3.21 9.76 3.64
CA LYS A 126 -1.77 9.72 3.37
C LYS A 126 -1.05 9.09 4.56
N ALA A 127 -0.01 8.29 4.29
CA ALA A 127 0.83 7.65 5.32
C ALA A 127 1.50 8.64 6.27
N GLN A 128 1.71 9.91 5.83
CA GLN A 128 2.27 10.99 6.62
C GLN A 128 1.30 11.56 7.67
N LYS A 129 0.00 11.11 7.69
CA LYS A 129 -1.02 11.69 8.57
C LYS A 129 -2.10 10.67 8.91
N LEU A 130 -1.87 9.85 9.93
CA LEU A 130 -2.78 8.79 10.37
C LEU A 130 -3.70 9.25 11.53
N THR A 131 -4.33 10.43 11.39
CA THR A 131 -5.07 11.11 12.48
C THR A 131 -6.29 10.34 13.00
N THR A 132 -6.78 9.36 12.26
CA THR A 132 -7.92 8.50 12.66
C THR A 132 -7.49 7.21 13.38
N ILE A 133 -6.17 7.04 13.57
CA ILE A 133 -5.59 5.90 14.29
C ILE A 133 -4.98 6.46 15.58
N ASP A 134 -5.44 5.95 16.71
CA ASP A 134 -4.99 6.38 18.03
C ASP A 134 -3.53 5.99 18.31
N ASP A 135 -2.89 6.71 19.24
CA ASP A 135 -1.55 6.39 19.72
C ASP A 135 -1.54 5.02 20.39
N ASN A 136 -0.46 4.25 20.18
CA ASN A 136 -0.26 2.91 20.79
C ASN A 136 -1.46 1.96 20.56
N SER A 137 -2.11 2.04 19.38
CA SER A 137 -3.31 1.27 19.04
C SER A 137 -3.07 0.15 18.04
N ILE A 138 -1.83 -0.01 17.59
CA ILE A 138 -1.39 -1.01 16.62
C ILE A 138 -0.25 -1.83 17.23
N ASP A 139 -0.25 -3.14 17.00
CA ASP A 139 0.81 -4.05 17.44
C ASP A 139 1.81 -4.35 16.33
N ILE A 140 1.36 -4.32 15.07
CA ILE A 140 2.19 -4.57 13.88
C ILE A 140 1.79 -3.62 12.78
N VAL A 141 2.79 -2.95 12.17
CA VAL A 141 2.63 -2.20 10.92
C VAL A 141 3.34 -2.94 9.80
N LEU A 142 2.62 -3.21 8.74
CA LEU A 142 3.15 -3.78 7.50
C LEU A 142 3.11 -2.72 6.40
N CYS A 143 4.07 -2.76 5.48
CA CYS A 143 4.10 -1.88 4.32
C CYS A 143 4.75 -2.63 3.16
N HIS A 144 3.96 -2.98 2.14
CA HIS A 144 4.42 -3.76 1.00
C HIS A 144 4.74 -2.85 -0.19
N TRP A 145 6.00 -2.83 -0.63
CA TRP A 145 6.52 -2.11 -1.82
C TRP A 145 6.22 -0.60 -1.91
N ALA A 146 5.78 0.03 -0.83
CA ALA A 146 5.37 1.43 -0.88
C ALA A 146 6.33 2.39 -0.16
N LEU A 147 7.13 1.91 0.80
CA LEU A 147 7.95 2.78 1.66
C LEU A 147 8.92 3.66 0.86
N THR A 148 9.47 3.14 -0.23
CA THR A 148 10.39 3.86 -1.13
C THR A 148 9.70 4.93 -1.99
N LEU A 149 8.38 4.93 -2.02
CA LEU A 149 7.55 5.88 -2.76
C LEU A 149 6.99 7.00 -1.87
N MET A 150 7.31 6.97 -0.56
CA MET A 150 6.81 7.93 0.41
C MET A 150 7.81 9.07 0.63
N ASP A 151 7.47 10.26 0.16
CA ASP A 151 8.28 11.46 0.35
C ASP A 151 7.41 12.62 0.88
N PRO A 152 7.81 13.32 1.97
CA PRO A 152 8.95 13.00 2.83
C PRO A 152 8.70 11.78 3.73
N ILE A 153 9.74 10.98 3.97
CA ILE A 153 9.64 9.72 4.75
C ILE A 153 9.54 9.95 6.27
N LEU A 154 10.18 10.99 6.82
CA LEU A 154 10.20 11.22 8.27
C LEU A 154 8.80 11.35 8.90
N PRO A 155 7.84 12.10 8.33
CA PRO A 155 6.48 12.14 8.86
C PRO A 155 5.83 10.75 8.89
N VAL A 156 6.08 9.89 7.91
CA VAL A 156 5.56 8.51 7.88
C VAL A 156 6.12 7.71 9.05
N LEU A 157 7.44 7.74 9.27
CA LEU A 157 8.08 7.02 10.37
C LEU A 157 7.61 7.54 11.74
N ASN A 158 7.35 8.85 11.88
CA ASN A 158 6.79 9.43 13.10
C ASN A 158 5.36 8.93 13.36
N GLU A 159 4.52 8.84 12.34
CA GLU A 159 3.16 8.28 12.48
C GLU A 159 3.20 6.79 12.80
N VAL A 160 4.05 6.01 12.12
CA VAL A 160 4.25 4.58 12.44
C VAL A 160 4.67 4.41 13.90
N ARG A 161 5.64 5.19 14.37
CA ARG A 161 6.06 5.16 15.78
C ARG A 161 4.95 5.54 16.75
N ARG A 162 4.12 6.52 16.39
CA ARG A 162 3.03 7.01 17.24
C ARG A 162 1.95 5.95 17.43
N VAL A 163 1.56 5.25 16.36
CA VAL A 163 0.48 4.26 16.41
C VAL A 163 0.91 2.93 17.01
N LEU A 164 2.21 2.58 16.94
CA LEU A 164 2.83 1.44 17.65
C LEU A 164 3.00 1.73 19.14
#